data_44464eacb5d470ae5e0229aed22399c2
#
_entry.id   44464eacb5d470ae5e0229aed22399c2
#
_cell.length_a   1.000
_cell.length_b   1.000
_cell.length_c   1.000
_cell.angle_alpha   90.00
_cell.angle_beta   90.00
_cell.angle_gamma   90.00
#
_symmetry.space_group_name_H-M   'P 1'
#
loop_
_entity.id
_entity.type
_entity.pdbx_description
1 polymer ?
#
loop_
_entity_poly.entity_id
_entity_poly.type
_entity_poly.pdbx_seq_one_letter_code
_entity_poly.pdbx_strand_id
1 'polypeptide(L)'
;MSKFLSYEDRMIIAQRLQENASFGAIGKELGKDRTTIAKEIKKYSYDKKSGRPGYPYNPCKFRATCKAKRICGTSCTHQSAYKCSLCSECTLHCSDFVEDVCSVKNKPPYVCNGCSQLPKCTLLKRIYDPADAHERAHHAVSEARTGIMSNEDDIARINGIISPLVKNGQSLHQIYLAHVDELMCSEKTLYNYVDAQLFDIRNI
;
A
#
# COMPACT_ATOMS: atom_id res chain seq x y z
N MET A 1 -21.08 5.86 -15.03
CA MET A 1 -19.65 5.96 -14.68
C MET A 1 -19.40 5.18 -13.39
N SER A 2 -18.36 4.35 -13.35
CA SER A 2 -17.99 3.62 -12.12
C SER A 2 -17.60 4.59 -11.00
N LYS A 3 -18.01 4.29 -9.78
CA LYS A 3 -17.62 5.05 -8.58
C LYS A 3 -16.12 4.88 -8.25
N PHE A 4 -15.52 3.76 -8.65
CA PHE A 4 -14.14 3.40 -8.37
C PHE A 4 -13.26 3.56 -9.60
N LEU A 5 -11.96 3.76 -9.39
CA LEU A 5 -10.97 3.79 -10.46
C LEU A 5 -10.66 2.37 -10.93
N SER A 6 -10.69 2.15 -12.24
CA SER A 6 -10.27 0.90 -12.86
C SER A 6 -8.73 0.79 -12.94
N TYR A 7 -8.23 -0.32 -13.43
CA TYR A 7 -6.80 -0.46 -13.73
C TYR A 7 -6.37 0.49 -14.86
N GLU A 8 -7.19 0.61 -15.89
CA GLU A 8 -6.98 1.50 -17.03
C GLU A 8 -6.94 2.97 -16.60
N ASP A 9 -7.84 3.40 -15.69
CA ASP A 9 -7.81 4.73 -15.11
C ASP A 9 -6.47 5.01 -14.41
N ARG A 10 -5.94 4.03 -13.68
CA ARG A 10 -4.65 4.11 -12.98
C ARG A 10 -3.46 4.18 -13.93
N MET A 11 -3.53 3.45 -15.06
CA MET A 11 -2.53 3.54 -16.13
C MET A 11 -2.49 4.95 -16.71
N ILE A 12 -3.66 5.54 -17.00
CA ILE A 12 -3.76 6.91 -17.50
C ILE A 12 -3.20 7.90 -16.46
N ILE A 13 -3.55 7.75 -15.18
CA ILE A 13 -2.99 8.60 -14.11
C ILE A 13 -1.46 8.52 -14.12
N ALA A 14 -0.87 7.33 -14.16
CA ALA A 14 0.58 7.14 -14.15
C ALA A 14 1.25 7.79 -15.36
N GLN A 15 0.69 7.61 -16.55
CA GLN A 15 1.19 8.22 -17.78
C GLN A 15 1.13 9.75 -17.69
N ARG A 16 0.00 10.34 -17.30
CA ARG A 16 -0.15 11.78 -17.19
C ARG A 16 0.72 12.40 -16.11
N LEU A 17 1.01 11.69 -15.04
CA LEU A 17 1.99 12.11 -14.04
C LEU A 17 3.41 12.17 -14.62
N GLN A 18 3.80 11.26 -15.52
CA GLN A 18 5.08 11.32 -16.23
C GLN A 18 5.16 12.55 -17.15
N GLU A 19 4.04 12.94 -17.72
CA GLU A 19 3.90 14.14 -18.58
C GLU A 19 3.74 15.45 -17.77
N ASN A 20 3.79 15.39 -16.45
CA ASN A 20 3.57 16.52 -15.52
C ASN A 20 2.19 17.17 -15.65
N ALA A 21 1.16 16.42 -16.03
CA ALA A 21 -0.20 16.92 -16.10
C ALA A 21 -0.74 17.28 -14.70
N SER A 22 -1.58 18.31 -14.64
CA SER A 22 -2.23 18.70 -13.38
C SER A 22 -3.34 17.71 -12.99
N PHE A 23 -3.66 17.60 -11.71
CA PHE A 23 -4.78 16.75 -11.24
C PHE A 23 -6.13 17.15 -11.84
N GLY A 24 -6.31 18.44 -12.16
CA GLY A 24 -7.51 18.91 -12.86
C GLY A 24 -7.59 18.39 -14.29
N ALA A 25 -6.47 18.37 -15.02
CA ALA A 25 -6.41 17.83 -16.38
C ALA A 25 -6.67 16.32 -16.39
N ILE A 26 -6.01 15.58 -15.48
CA ILE A 26 -6.22 14.14 -15.32
C ILE A 26 -7.68 13.84 -14.94
N GLY A 27 -8.22 14.58 -13.99
CA GLY A 27 -9.61 14.42 -13.56
C GLY A 27 -10.61 14.68 -14.69
N LYS A 28 -10.39 15.72 -15.50
CA LYS A 28 -11.23 16.02 -16.68
C LYS A 28 -11.22 14.87 -17.69
N GLU A 29 -10.05 14.32 -18.00
CA GLU A 29 -9.89 13.19 -18.93
C GLU A 29 -10.62 11.94 -18.45
N LEU A 30 -10.56 11.64 -17.15
CA LEU A 30 -11.18 10.46 -16.56
C LEU A 30 -12.65 10.66 -16.12
N GLY A 31 -13.18 11.88 -16.27
CA GLY A 31 -14.51 12.22 -15.75
C GLY A 31 -14.59 12.12 -14.22
N LYS A 32 -13.49 12.41 -13.51
CA LYS A 32 -13.35 12.37 -12.05
C LYS A 32 -13.00 13.73 -11.48
N ASP A 33 -13.37 13.97 -10.23
CA ASP A 33 -12.95 15.18 -9.55
C ASP A 33 -11.44 15.17 -9.25
N ARG A 34 -10.79 16.34 -9.31
CA ARG A 34 -9.36 16.51 -9.02
C ARG A 34 -8.96 16.02 -7.63
N THR A 35 -9.87 16.10 -6.66
CA THR A 35 -9.61 15.64 -5.30
C THR A 35 -9.58 14.10 -5.22
N THR A 36 -10.34 13.42 -6.07
CA THR A 36 -10.30 11.95 -6.22
C THR A 36 -8.92 11.53 -6.73
N ILE A 37 -8.39 12.21 -7.76
CA ILE A 37 -7.04 11.94 -8.28
C ILE A 37 -5.98 12.20 -7.21
N ALA A 38 -6.07 13.33 -6.50
CA ALA A 38 -5.13 13.65 -5.43
C ALA A 38 -5.16 12.62 -4.28
N LYS A 39 -6.35 12.15 -3.88
CA LYS A 39 -6.52 11.12 -2.84
C LYS A 39 -5.95 9.78 -3.29
N GLU A 40 -6.21 9.37 -4.52
CA GLU A 40 -5.67 8.14 -5.12
C GLU A 40 -4.14 8.15 -5.07
N ILE A 41 -3.51 9.20 -5.61
CA ILE A 41 -2.05 9.32 -5.66
C ILE A 41 -1.45 9.33 -4.25
N LYS A 42 -2.01 10.09 -3.31
CA LYS A 42 -1.52 10.13 -1.93
C LYS A 42 -1.64 8.80 -1.21
N LYS A 43 -2.77 8.08 -1.42
CA LYS A 43 -3.06 6.82 -0.74
C LYS A 43 -2.21 5.66 -1.25
N TYR A 44 -1.99 5.60 -2.57
CA TYR A 44 -1.39 4.44 -3.22
C TYR A 44 0.03 4.67 -3.75
N SER A 45 0.61 5.87 -3.58
CA SER A 45 2.04 6.04 -3.79
C SER A 45 2.85 5.42 -2.66
N TYR A 46 4.08 5.01 -2.94
CA TYR A 46 4.99 4.43 -1.96
C TYR A 46 6.38 5.05 -2.04
N ASP A 47 7.11 4.97 -0.95
CA ASP A 47 8.47 5.48 -0.87
C ASP A 47 9.47 4.40 -1.34
N LYS A 48 10.37 4.78 -2.25
CA LYS A 48 11.38 3.91 -2.86
C LYS A 48 12.78 4.43 -2.61
N LYS A 49 13.59 3.63 -1.90
CA LYS A 49 15.03 3.83 -1.78
C LYS A 49 15.68 3.26 -3.04
N SER A 50 15.99 4.09 -4.03
CA SER A 50 16.62 3.64 -5.26
C SER A 50 17.64 4.64 -5.75
N GLY A 51 18.77 4.11 -6.25
CA GLY A 51 19.82 4.83 -6.93
C GLY A 51 20.19 4.15 -8.25
N ARG A 52 21.23 4.65 -8.89
CA ARG A 52 21.87 4.04 -10.06
C ARG A 52 23.39 4.20 -9.95
N PRO A 53 24.18 3.54 -10.77
CA PRO A 53 25.62 3.75 -10.84
C PRO A 53 25.94 5.26 -10.96
N GLY A 54 26.82 5.77 -10.09
CA GLY A 54 27.17 7.18 -9.99
C GLY A 54 26.21 8.07 -9.19
N TYR A 55 24.98 7.59 -8.92
CA TYR A 55 23.96 8.30 -8.13
C TYR A 55 23.26 7.33 -7.17
N PRO A 56 23.98 6.74 -6.21
CA PRO A 56 23.37 5.82 -5.23
C PRO A 56 22.39 6.55 -4.34
N TYR A 57 21.47 5.80 -3.73
CA TYR A 57 20.61 6.35 -2.69
C TYR A 57 21.47 6.87 -1.53
N ASN A 58 21.40 8.15 -1.28
CA ASN A 58 22.05 8.81 -0.15
C ASN A 58 21.31 10.12 0.15
N PRO A 59 20.39 10.15 1.10
CA PRO A 59 19.59 11.32 1.43
C PRO A 59 20.32 12.31 2.37
N CYS A 60 21.64 12.29 2.42
CA CYS A 60 22.41 13.24 3.23
C CYS A 60 22.40 14.64 2.61
N LYS A 61 22.03 15.65 3.38
CA LYS A 61 22.05 17.07 2.98
C LYS A 61 23.44 17.53 2.53
N PHE A 62 24.48 16.98 3.13
CA PHE A 62 25.87 17.35 2.88
C PHE A 62 26.55 16.48 1.82
N ARG A 63 25.87 15.56 1.16
CA ARG A 63 26.48 14.60 0.22
C ARG A 63 27.32 15.24 -0.89
N ALA A 64 26.93 16.44 -1.35
CA ALA A 64 27.65 17.13 -2.44
C ALA A 64 29.02 17.66 -2.01
N THR A 65 29.16 18.05 -0.76
CA THR A 65 30.37 18.66 -0.17
C THR A 65 31.16 17.68 0.71
N CYS A 66 30.56 16.53 1.05
CA CYS A 66 31.16 15.57 1.96
C CYS A 66 32.44 14.96 1.37
N LYS A 67 33.55 15.05 2.13
CA LYS A 67 34.84 14.47 1.80
C LYS A 67 35.18 13.24 2.67
N ALA A 68 34.25 12.82 3.52
CA ALA A 68 34.45 11.72 4.43
C ALA A 68 34.70 10.40 3.70
N LYS A 69 35.55 9.56 4.31
CA LYS A 69 35.90 8.22 3.82
C LYS A 69 35.88 7.25 4.99
N ARG A 70 35.47 6.02 4.76
CA ARG A 70 35.50 4.93 5.75
C ARG A 70 34.84 5.27 7.10
N ILE A 71 33.71 6.00 7.09
CA ILE A 71 33.00 6.35 8.34
C ILE A 71 32.56 5.09 9.10
N CYS A 72 32.27 3.99 8.39
CA CYS A 72 31.94 2.69 9.01
C CYS A 72 33.13 1.96 9.64
N GLY A 73 34.36 2.56 9.63
CA GLY A 73 35.55 1.96 10.21
C GLY A 73 35.94 0.63 9.57
N THR A 74 36.12 -0.41 10.36
CA THR A 74 36.50 -1.76 9.91
C THR A 74 35.41 -2.48 9.11
N SER A 75 34.15 -2.09 9.29
CA SER A 75 33.00 -2.66 8.53
C SER A 75 32.89 -2.13 7.10
N CYS A 76 33.74 -1.19 6.71
CA CYS A 76 33.70 -0.61 5.37
C CYS A 76 34.21 -1.59 4.33
N THR A 77 33.35 -1.98 3.39
CA THR A 77 33.68 -2.91 2.29
C THR A 77 34.28 -2.21 1.08
N HIS A 78 34.29 -0.86 1.05
CA HIS A 78 34.83 -0.08 -0.05
C HIS A 78 36.34 0.16 0.10
N GLN A 79 37.03 0.41 -1.03
CA GLN A 79 38.42 0.82 -1.05
C GLN A 79 38.61 2.13 -0.30
N SER A 80 39.82 2.35 0.25
CA SER A 80 40.16 3.52 1.08
C SER A 80 39.93 4.88 0.40
N ALA A 81 40.01 4.91 -0.93
CA ALA A 81 39.77 6.13 -1.73
C ALA A 81 38.27 6.44 -1.95
N TYR A 82 37.38 5.48 -1.68
CA TYR A 82 35.95 5.64 -1.97
C TYR A 82 35.32 6.68 -1.04
N LYS A 83 34.56 7.62 -1.63
CA LYS A 83 33.87 8.66 -0.87
C LYS A 83 32.59 8.11 -0.23
N CYS A 84 32.39 8.33 1.04
CA CYS A 84 31.17 7.94 1.74
C CYS A 84 29.91 8.59 1.16
N SER A 85 30.02 9.77 0.55
CA SER A 85 28.90 10.42 -0.16
C SER A 85 28.33 9.63 -1.33
N LEU A 86 29.09 8.64 -1.85
CA LEU A 86 28.66 7.72 -2.90
C LEU A 86 28.20 6.35 -2.36
N CYS A 87 28.00 6.23 -1.05
CA CYS A 87 27.59 5.01 -0.38
C CYS A 87 26.27 5.24 0.36
N SER A 88 25.34 4.29 0.27
CA SER A 88 24.06 4.32 1.00
C SER A 88 24.26 4.08 2.50
N GLU A 89 25.26 3.29 2.87
CA GLU A 89 25.51 2.86 4.25
C GLU A 89 26.03 3.99 5.16
N CYS A 90 26.61 5.04 4.59
CA CYS A 90 27.15 6.12 5.39
C CYS A 90 26.07 6.83 6.25
N THR A 91 24.81 6.79 5.84
CA THR A 91 23.71 7.39 6.59
C THR A 91 23.42 6.70 7.92
N LEU A 92 23.87 5.46 8.09
CA LEU A 92 23.70 4.66 9.31
C LEU A 92 24.84 4.91 10.32
N HIS A 93 25.99 5.41 9.87
CA HIS A 93 27.20 5.50 10.66
C HIS A 93 27.72 6.93 10.86
N CYS A 94 27.18 7.90 10.12
CA CYS A 94 27.67 9.27 10.15
C CYS A 94 27.00 10.08 11.26
N SER A 95 27.80 10.59 12.20
CA SER A 95 27.33 11.48 13.28
C SER A 95 26.74 12.80 12.73
N ASP A 96 27.26 13.28 11.60
CA ASP A 96 26.87 14.55 10.98
C ASP A 96 25.75 14.37 9.95
N PHE A 97 25.11 13.18 9.92
CA PHE A 97 24.02 12.94 8.99
C PHE A 97 22.81 13.83 9.28
N VAL A 98 22.40 14.58 8.25
CA VAL A 98 21.15 15.33 8.24
C VAL A 98 20.37 14.91 7.01
N GLU A 99 19.14 14.45 7.20
CA GLU A 99 18.29 14.02 6.10
C GLU A 99 17.88 15.19 5.22
N ASP A 100 18.05 15.02 3.92
CA ASP A 100 17.57 15.94 2.88
C ASP A 100 16.27 15.41 2.29
N VAL A 101 15.17 16.12 2.52
CA VAL A 101 13.83 15.75 2.06
C VAL A 101 13.43 16.60 0.87
N CYS A 102 13.08 15.95 -0.24
CA CYS A 102 12.66 16.65 -1.44
C CYS A 102 11.30 17.36 -1.23
N SER A 103 11.25 18.67 -1.55
CA SER A 103 10.04 19.47 -1.42
C SER A 103 8.88 19.04 -2.35
N VAL A 104 9.18 18.29 -3.42
CA VAL A 104 8.15 17.74 -4.33
C VAL A 104 7.16 16.83 -3.58
N LYS A 105 7.60 16.17 -2.52
CA LYS A 105 6.73 15.27 -1.72
C LYS A 105 5.64 16.03 -0.95
N ASN A 106 5.80 17.33 -0.74
CA ASN A 106 4.90 18.14 0.10
C ASN A 106 3.89 18.96 -0.71
N LYS A 107 4.02 18.98 -2.03
CA LYS A 107 3.11 19.72 -2.94
C LYS A 107 2.75 18.86 -4.16
N PRO A 108 1.62 19.15 -4.83
CA PRO A 108 1.27 18.44 -6.06
C PRO A 108 2.44 18.42 -7.07
N PRO A 109 2.69 17.27 -7.71
CA PRO A 109 1.91 16.02 -7.74
C PRO A 109 2.18 15.04 -6.59
N TYR A 110 2.95 15.37 -5.55
CA TYR A 110 3.33 14.55 -4.38
C TYR A 110 4.21 13.34 -4.70
N VAL A 111 4.49 13.08 -5.97
CA VAL A 111 5.25 11.93 -6.48
C VAL A 111 6.34 12.38 -7.45
N CYS A 112 7.30 11.51 -7.68
CA CYS A 112 8.47 11.78 -8.52
C CYS A 112 8.30 11.30 -9.96
N ASN A 113 7.14 10.80 -10.38
CA ASN A 113 6.91 10.18 -11.69
C ASN A 113 7.35 11.05 -12.88
N GLY A 114 7.01 12.33 -12.88
CA GLY A 114 7.41 13.29 -13.94
C GLY A 114 8.64 14.14 -13.61
N CYS A 115 9.37 13.81 -12.54
CA CYS A 115 10.49 14.62 -12.11
C CYS A 115 11.70 14.48 -13.05
N SER A 116 12.14 15.58 -13.68
CA SER A 116 13.31 15.60 -14.57
C SER A 116 14.61 15.21 -13.88
N GLN A 117 14.70 15.40 -12.56
CA GLN A 117 15.87 15.00 -11.77
C GLN A 117 15.83 13.52 -11.32
N LEU A 118 14.74 12.79 -11.59
CA LEU A 118 14.57 11.41 -11.14
C LEU A 118 15.77 10.50 -11.46
N PRO A 119 16.38 10.58 -12.67
CA PRO A 119 17.53 9.72 -13.02
C PRO A 119 18.78 9.98 -12.17
N LYS A 120 18.98 11.20 -11.67
CA LYS A 120 20.16 11.60 -10.87
C LYS A 120 19.80 11.79 -9.37
N CYS A 121 18.55 11.55 -9.00
CA CYS A 121 18.09 11.77 -7.64
C CYS A 121 18.63 10.70 -6.69
N THR A 122 19.22 11.15 -5.59
CA THR A 122 19.77 10.29 -4.52
C THR A 122 18.88 10.25 -3.28
N LEU A 123 17.79 11.03 -3.29
CA LEU A 123 16.87 11.15 -2.17
C LEU A 123 15.83 10.04 -2.15
N LEU A 124 15.08 9.94 -1.07
CA LEU A 124 13.91 9.07 -0.96
C LEU A 124 12.85 9.51 -1.97
N LYS A 125 12.56 8.66 -2.93
CA LYS A 125 11.60 8.92 -4.01
C LYS A 125 10.22 8.45 -3.59
N ARG A 126 9.17 9.18 -3.98
CA ARG A 126 7.79 8.71 -3.88
C ARG A 126 7.27 8.42 -5.28
N ILE A 127 6.83 7.19 -5.51
CA ILE A 127 6.42 6.70 -6.83
C ILE A 127 4.95 6.29 -6.77
N TYR A 128 4.20 6.63 -7.81
CA TYR A 128 2.89 6.07 -8.08
C TYR A 128 3.04 5.02 -9.17
N ASP A 129 2.74 3.77 -8.85
CA ASP A 129 2.74 2.64 -9.78
C ASP A 129 1.31 2.13 -9.94
N PRO A 130 0.77 2.01 -11.18
CA PRO A 130 -0.62 1.66 -11.40
C PRO A 130 -0.93 0.21 -11.01
N ALA A 131 0.02 -0.72 -11.14
CA ALA A 131 -0.18 -2.11 -10.79
C ALA A 131 -0.24 -2.29 -9.26
N ASP A 132 0.74 -1.72 -8.54
CA ASP A 132 0.76 -1.70 -7.07
C ASP A 132 -0.49 -0.99 -6.51
N ALA A 133 -0.87 0.15 -7.09
CA ALA A 133 -2.05 0.89 -6.67
C ALA A 133 -3.35 0.09 -6.88
N HIS A 134 -3.45 -0.66 -7.96
CA HIS A 134 -4.62 -1.49 -8.26
C HIS A 134 -4.72 -2.67 -7.30
N GLU A 135 -3.62 -3.38 -7.09
CA GLU A 135 -3.54 -4.52 -6.17
C GLU A 135 -3.91 -4.10 -4.73
N ARG A 136 -3.30 -3.03 -4.23
CA ARG A 136 -3.58 -2.51 -2.88
C ARG A 136 -5.00 -2.00 -2.73
N ALA A 137 -5.58 -1.38 -3.76
CA ALA A 137 -6.96 -0.94 -3.74
C ALA A 137 -7.93 -2.13 -3.72
N HIS A 138 -7.65 -3.17 -4.51
CA HIS A 138 -8.43 -4.41 -4.54
C HIS A 138 -8.35 -5.16 -3.21
N HIS A 139 -7.14 -5.29 -2.65
CA HIS A 139 -6.91 -5.91 -1.35
C HIS A 139 -7.68 -5.20 -0.24
N ALA A 140 -7.61 -3.86 -0.17
CA ALA A 140 -8.35 -3.07 0.82
C ALA A 140 -9.88 -3.27 0.73
N VAL A 141 -10.43 -3.43 -0.48
CA VAL A 141 -11.86 -3.72 -0.67
C VAL A 141 -12.18 -5.16 -0.27
N SER A 142 -11.29 -6.11 -0.58
CA SER A 142 -11.44 -7.51 -0.21
C SER A 142 -11.38 -7.68 1.31
N GLU A 143 -10.40 -7.08 1.98
CA GLU A 143 -10.27 -7.12 3.45
C GLU A 143 -11.49 -6.51 4.15
N ALA A 144 -11.98 -5.36 3.65
CA ALA A 144 -13.18 -4.73 4.20
C ALA A 144 -14.45 -5.59 4.03
N ARG A 145 -14.44 -6.56 3.10
CA ARG A 145 -15.55 -7.50 2.87
C ARG A 145 -15.35 -8.84 3.56
N THR A 146 -14.13 -9.22 3.89
CA THR A 146 -13.78 -10.47 4.58
C THR A 146 -13.73 -10.32 6.09
N GLY A 147 -13.84 -9.08 6.61
CA GLY A 147 -13.86 -8.86 8.06
C GLY A 147 -15.03 -9.58 8.71
N ILE A 148 -14.77 -10.31 9.78
CA ILE A 148 -15.78 -10.83 10.69
C ILE A 148 -16.40 -9.60 11.36
N MET A 149 -17.59 -9.22 10.89
CA MET A 149 -18.31 -8.02 11.36
C MET A 149 -18.97 -8.24 12.73
N SER A 150 -18.99 -9.47 13.24
CA SER A 150 -19.61 -9.84 14.50
C SER A 150 -18.57 -9.89 15.64
N ASN A 151 -18.97 -9.44 16.81
CA ASN A 151 -18.18 -9.61 18.02
C ASN A 151 -18.18 -11.07 18.49
N GLU A 152 -17.38 -11.40 19.50
CA GLU A 152 -17.28 -12.77 20.04
C GLU A 152 -18.63 -13.30 20.55
N ASP A 153 -19.45 -12.43 21.15
CA ASP A 153 -20.78 -12.78 21.66
C ASP A 153 -21.75 -13.16 20.53
N ASP A 154 -21.71 -12.41 19.41
CA ASP A 154 -22.52 -12.74 18.23
C ASP A 154 -22.09 -14.06 17.60
N ILE A 155 -20.78 -14.32 17.52
CA ILE A 155 -20.24 -15.58 17.00
C ILE A 155 -20.66 -16.74 17.91
N ALA A 156 -20.56 -16.57 19.23
CA ALA A 156 -20.98 -17.60 20.20
C ALA A 156 -22.50 -17.86 20.10
N ARG A 157 -23.33 -16.81 19.95
CA ARG A 157 -24.78 -16.95 19.75
C ARG A 157 -25.11 -17.72 18.46
N ILE A 158 -24.51 -17.34 17.35
CA ILE A 158 -24.71 -18.00 16.05
C ILE A 158 -24.21 -19.46 16.09
N ASN A 159 -23.06 -19.71 16.72
CA ASN A 159 -22.52 -21.05 16.94
C ASN A 159 -23.48 -21.94 17.74
N GLY A 160 -24.10 -21.37 18.78
CA GLY A 160 -25.10 -22.06 19.60
C GLY A 160 -26.33 -22.53 18.80
N ILE A 161 -26.71 -21.81 17.74
CA ILE A 161 -27.82 -22.18 16.84
C ILE A 161 -27.35 -23.20 15.80
N ILE A 162 -26.23 -22.91 15.13
CA ILE A 162 -25.81 -23.67 13.94
C ILE A 162 -25.20 -25.02 14.32
N SER A 163 -24.30 -25.08 15.30
CA SER A 163 -23.53 -26.29 15.57
C SER A 163 -24.37 -27.50 15.94
N PRO A 164 -25.45 -27.42 16.77
CA PRO A 164 -26.32 -28.54 17.03
C PRO A 164 -27.07 -29.03 15.78
N LEU A 165 -27.55 -28.11 14.96
CA LEU A 165 -28.37 -28.41 13.79
C LEU A 165 -27.55 -29.07 12.68
N VAL A 166 -26.31 -28.58 12.45
CA VAL A 166 -25.37 -29.24 11.53
C VAL A 166 -24.98 -30.61 11.99
N LYS A 167 -24.70 -30.80 13.28
CA LYS A 167 -24.42 -32.13 13.89
C LYS A 167 -25.60 -33.11 13.71
N ASN A 168 -26.82 -32.59 13.62
CA ASN A 168 -28.03 -33.37 13.33
C ASN A 168 -28.28 -33.60 11.82
N GLY A 169 -27.31 -33.21 10.95
CA GLY A 169 -27.35 -33.47 9.52
C GLY A 169 -28.11 -32.41 8.69
N GLN A 170 -28.49 -31.26 9.26
CA GLN A 170 -29.13 -30.21 8.51
C GLN A 170 -28.08 -29.41 7.70
N SER A 171 -28.43 -29.01 6.47
CA SER A 171 -27.54 -28.17 5.68
C SER A 171 -27.55 -26.72 6.16
N LEU A 172 -26.44 -26.00 6.00
CA LEU A 172 -26.34 -24.58 6.37
C LEU A 172 -27.42 -23.73 5.68
N HIS A 173 -27.77 -24.05 4.44
CA HIS A 173 -28.84 -23.38 3.71
C HIS A 173 -30.21 -23.55 4.37
N GLN A 174 -30.57 -24.78 4.79
CA GLN A 174 -31.83 -25.04 5.48
C GLN A 174 -31.89 -24.34 6.84
N ILE A 175 -30.78 -24.36 7.59
CA ILE A 175 -30.67 -23.67 8.88
C ILE A 175 -30.84 -22.16 8.69
N TYR A 176 -30.17 -21.59 7.68
CA TYR A 176 -30.32 -20.17 7.36
C TYR A 176 -31.76 -19.78 7.08
N LEU A 177 -32.47 -20.51 6.22
CA LEU A 177 -33.86 -20.23 5.89
C LEU A 177 -34.79 -20.32 7.10
N ALA A 178 -34.54 -21.24 8.02
CA ALA A 178 -35.35 -21.43 9.22
C ALA A 178 -35.11 -20.40 10.33
N HIS A 179 -33.88 -19.82 10.40
CA HIS A 179 -33.44 -18.99 11.51
C HIS A 179 -32.92 -17.61 11.05
N VAL A 180 -33.35 -17.10 9.89
CA VAL A 180 -32.82 -15.85 9.29
C VAL A 180 -32.90 -14.66 10.25
N ASP A 181 -33.99 -14.53 10.99
CA ASP A 181 -34.21 -13.42 11.93
C ASP A 181 -33.31 -13.52 13.20
N GLU A 182 -32.99 -14.74 13.62
CA GLU A 182 -32.15 -14.99 14.78
C GLU A 182 -30.66 -14.87 14.44
N LEU A 183 -30.28 -15.25 13.22
CA LEU A 183 -28.89 -15.23 12.77
C LEU A 183 -28.38 -13.81 12.49
N MET A 184 -29.27 -12.89 12.08
CA MET A 184 -28.97 -11.47 11.82
C MET A 184 -27.75 -11.25 10.90
N CYS A 185 -27.44 -12.21 10.03
CA CYS A 185 -26.33 -12.11 9.07
C CYS A 185 -26.75 -12.74 7.73
N SER A 186 -25.97 -12.54 6.67
CA SER A 186 -26.24 -13.16 5.39
C SER A 186 -25.82 -14.63 5.35
N GLU A 187 -26.43 -15.43 4.51
CA GLU A 187 -26.04 -16.82 4.28
C GLU A 187 -24.55 -16.94 3.92
N LYS A 188 -24.06 -16.05 3.05
CA LYS A 188 -22.65 -16.00 2.70
C LYS A 188 -21.74 -15.75 3.92
N THR A 189 -22.21 -14.99 4.87
CA THR A 189 -21.47 -14.72 6.12
C THR A 189 -21.33 -16.00 6.94
N LEU A 190 -22.39 -16.84 6.98
CA LEU A 190 -22.31 -18.15 7.68
C LEU A 190 -21.27 -19.06 7.04
N TYR A 191 -21.25 -19.18 5.71
CA TYR A 191 -20.21 -19.97 5.04
C TYR A 191 -18.81 -19.44 5.34
N ASN A 192 -18.61 -18.12 5.32
CA ASN A 192 -17.33 -17.53 5.68
C ASN A 192 -16.90 -17.84 7.12
N TYR A 193 -17.85 -17.92 8.06
CA TYR A 193 -17.56 -18.27 9.46
C TYR A 193 -17.19 -19.75 9.62
N VAL A 194 -17.84 -20.63 8.85
CA VAL A 194 -17.48 -22.05 8.78
C VAL A 194 -16.08 -22.23 8.20
N ASP A 195 -15.78 -21.57 7.09
CA ASP A 195 -14.47 -21.60 6.44
C ASP A 195 -13.36 -21.04 7.35
N ALA A 196 -13.68 -20.04 8.15
CA ALA A 196 -12.79 -19.47 9.17
C ALA A 196 -12.70 -20.32 10.46
N GLN A 197 -13.38 -21.47 10.50
CA GLN A 197 -13.40 -22.40 11.65
C GLN A 197 -13.86 -21.75 12.98
N LEU A 198 -14.81 -20.81 12.91
CA LEU A 198 -15.32 -20.11 14.08
C LEU A 198 -16.43 -20.87 14.82
N PHE A 199 -16.92 -21.97 14.26
CA PHE A 199 -17.96 -22.80 14.83
C PHE A 199 -17.46 -24.18 15.24
N ASP A 200 -18.11 -24.79 16.22
CA ASP A 200 -17.79 -26.14 16.74
C ASP A 200 -18.27 -27.26 15.79
N ILE A 201 -18.15 -27.02 14.47
CA ILE A 201 -18.46 -27.99 13.42
C ILE A 201 -17.19 -28.25 12.61
N ARG A 202 -16.90 -29.53 12.34
CA ARG A 202 -15.85 -29.89 11.39
C ARG A 202 -16.39 -29.68 9.97
N ASN A 203 -15.55 -29.20 9.06
CA ASN A 203 -15.91 -29.08 7.65
C ASN A 203 -16.45 -30.44 7.16
N ILE A 204 -17.68 -30.42 6.67
CA ILE A 204 -18.36 -31.57 6.08
C ILE A 204 -18.05 -31.58 4.60
#